data_7bf48cd7532b93d01ed607c75a6e9487
#
_entry.id   7bf48cd7532b93d01ed607c75a6e9487
#
_cell.length_a   1.000
_cell.length_b   1.000
_cell.length_c   1.000
_cell.angle_alpha   90.00
_cell.angle_beta   90.00
_cell.angle_gamma   90.00
#
_symmetry.space_group_name_H-M   'P 1'
#
loop_
_entity.id
_entity.type
_entity.pdbx_description
1 polymer ?
#
loop_
_entity_poly.entity_id
_entity_poly.type
_entity_poly.pdbx_seq_one_letter_code
_entity_poly.pdbx_strand_id
1 'polypeptide(L)'
;MKEIRKLPASAGAQWLLDTFSLYRRAPLQLARIGLTWLLVSWVVTLLSTLIPGAAGMAVQLMTLAISPIMFGGMLYAVGEIDEGRPGLASHLLQPIRDHRVSHLLVPLAIQVLAVLLLGALLFMMIGREGFTAFSEVMTKMEEISRSGQQIKPDDAAALVANLPAKRIALWMLLVFLS
;
A
#
# COMPACT_ATOMS: atom_id res chain seq x y z
N MET A 1 -31.67 11.72 7.57
CA MET A 1 -30.59 12.09 6.62
C MET A 1 -29.52 12.81 7.40
N LYS A 2 -28.26 12.33 7.42
CA LYS A 2 -27.16 13.09 8.04
C LYS A 2 -26.86 14.29 7.14
N GLU A 3 -27.00 15.51 7.65
CA GLU A 3 -26.61 16.71 6.92
C GLU A 3 -25.13 16.62 6.53
N ILE A 4 -24.85 16.89 5.26
CA ILE A 4 -23.47 16.99 4.77
C ILE A 4 -22.88 18.27 5.37
N ARG A 5 -21.99 18.10 6.33
CA ARG A 5 -21.30 19.22 7.00
C ARG A 5 -20.37 19.89 6.01
N LYS A 6 -20.71 21.07 5.54
CA LYS A 6 -19.83 21.89 4.70
C LYS A 6 -18.68 22.41 5.56
N LEU A 7 -17.47 21.96 5.25
CA LEU A 7 -16.26 22.44 5.94
C LEU A 7 -15.73 23.67 5.19
N PRO A 8 -15.25 24.71 5.88
CA PRO A 8 -14.61 25.86 5.25
C PRO A 8 -13.29 25.43 4.62
N ALA A 9 -12.85 26.13 3.55
CA ALA A 9 -11.60 25.83 2.87
C ALA A 9 -10.35 25.90 3.80
N SER A 10 -10.42 26.70 4.86
CA SER A 10 -9.39 26.80 5.89
C SER A 10 -9.28 25.57 6.82
N ALA A 11 -10.27 24.66 6.81
CA ALA A 11 -10.27 23.49 7.70
C ALA A 11 -9.05 22.58 7.44
N GLY A 12 -8.63 22.44 6.17
CA GLY A 12 -7.44 21.66 5.83
C GLY A 12 -6.15 22.22 6.45
N ALA A 13 -5.98 23.54 6.38
CA ALA A 13 -4.84 24.19 7.02
C ALA A 13 -4.86 24.03 8.55
N GLN A 14 -6.06 24.11 9.14
CA GLN A 14 -6.26 23.93 10.58
C GLN A 14 -5.89 22.51 11.03
N TRP A 15 -6.28 21.48 10.27
CA TRP A 15 -5.90 20.10 10.56
C TRP A 15 -4.38 19.87 10.51
N LEU A 16 -3.68 20.52 9.58
CA LEU A 16 -2.21 20.46 9.53
C LEU A 16 -1.59 21.08 10.79
N LEU A 17 -2.07 22.24 11.22
CA LEU A 17 -1.60 22.90 12.43
C LEU A 17 -1.88 22.06 13.69
N ASP A 18 -3.05 21.46 13.78
CA ASP A 18 -3.43 20.58 14.89
C ASP A 18 -2.54 19.32 14.93
N THR A 19 -2.25 18.72 13.77
CA THR A 19 -1.31 17.60 13.65
C THR A 19 0.08 18.00 14.12
N PHE A 20 0.56 19.19 13.74
CA PHE A 20 1.85 19.70 14.17
C PHE A 20 1.91 19.96 15.69
N SER A 21 0.81 20.47 16.25
CA SER A 21 0.68 20.69 17.71
C SER A 21 0.72 19.36 18.47
N LEU A 22 0.06 18.32 17.95
CA LEU A 22 0.07 16.98 18.52
C LEU A 22 1.48 16.37 18.53
N TYR A 23 2.18 16.50 17.40
CA TYR A 23 3.58 16.05 17.29
C TYR A 23 4.48 16.74 18.32
N ARG A 24 4.30 18.03 18.57
CA ARG A 24 5.08 18.77 19.57
C ARG A 24 4.76 18.36 21.02
N ARG A 25 3.50 17.93 21.29
CA ARG A 25 3.09 17.50 22.64
C ARG A 25 3.64 16.12 23.02
N ALA A 26 3.70 15.18 22.09
CA ALA A 26 4.05 13.80 22.39
C ALA A 26 4.97 13.17 21.32
N PRO A 27 6.16 13.79 21.00
CA PRO A 27 7.01 13.34 19.92
C PRO A 27 7.52 11.91 20.12
N LEU A 28 7.89 11.55 21.35
CA LEU A 28 8.43 10.22 21.66
C LEU A 28 7.36 9.12 21.57
N GLN A 29 6.11 9.42 21.93
CA GLN A 29 5.03 8.44 21.84
C GLN A 29 4.68 8.17 20.36
N LEU A 30 4.54 9.22 19.56
CA LEU A 30 4.30 9.11 18.13
C LEU A 30 5.46 8.41 17.41
N ALA A 31 6.70 8.75 17.77
CA ALA A 31 7.88 8.08 17.21
C ALA A 31 7.91 6.59 17.56
N ARG A 32 7.58 6.20 18.79
CA ARG A 32 7.50 4.78 19.19
C ARG A 32 6.45 4.02 18.39
N ILE A 33 5.26 4.57 18.21
CA ILE A 33 4.18 3.96 17.45
C ILE A 33 4.59 3.78 15.99
N GLY A 34 5.11 4.85 15.36
CA GLY A 34 5.60 4.81 13.97
C GLY A 34 6.77 3.86 13.79
N LEU A 35 7.73 3.85 14.71
CA LEU A 35 8.88 2.94 14.67
C LEU A 35 8.45 1.48 14.82
N THR A 36 7.51 1.19 15.72
CA THR A 36 6.97 -0.17 15.89
C THR A 36 6.32 -0.65 14.61
N TRP A 37 5.49 0.19 13.97
CA TRP A 37 4.87 -0.14 12.69
C TRP A 37 5.89 -0.38 11.59
N LEU A 38 6.90 0.49 11.50
CA LEU A 38 8.00 0.37 10.52
C LEU A 38 8.80 -0.93 10.73
N LEU A 39 9.15 -1.26 11.98
CA LEU A 39 9.87 -2.49 12.31
C LEU A 39 9.05 -3.75 11.94
N VAL A 40 7.77 -3.78 12.29
CA VAL A 40 6.89 -4.90 11.92
C VAL A 40 6.82 -5.04 10.40
N SER A 41 6.62 -3.94 9.68
CA SER A 41 6.57 -3.94 8.21
C SER A 41 7.89 -4.43 7.59
N TRP A 42 9.01 -4.01 8.13
CA TRP A 42 10.35 -4.44 7.71
C TRP A 42 10.58 -5.93 7.94
N VAL A 43 10.25 -6.44 9.12
CA VAL A 43 10.38 -7.87 9.46
C VAL A 43 9.53 -8.71 8.51
N VAL A 44 8.28 -8.32 8.27
CA VAL A 44 7.39 -9.07 7.38
C VAL A 44 7.90 -9.03 5.93
N THR A 45 8.37 -7.88 5.45
CA THR A 45 8.98 -7.77 4.11
C THR A 45 10.22 -8.65 4.00
N LEU A 46 11.10 -8.62 5.00
CA LEU A 46 12.29 -9.47 5.01
C LEU A 46 11.92 -10.97 5.00
N LEU A 47 10.94 -11.37 5.81
CA LEU A 47 10.45 -12.76 5.81
C LEU A 47 9.89 -13.16 4.45
N SER A 48 9.12 -12.29 3.80
CA SER A 48 8.56 -12.58 2.47
C SER A 48 9.63 -12.75 1.39
N THR A 49 10.78 -12.07 1.50
CA THR A 49 11.90 -12.21 0.56
C THR A 49 12.76 -13.45 0.83
N LEU A 50 12.84 -13.88 2.08
CA LEU A 50 13.61 -15.06 2.49
C LEU A 50 12.86 -16.38 2.21
N ILE A 51 11.54 -16.34 2.13
CA ILE A 51 10.70 -17.51 1.89
C ILE A 51 10.34 -17.58 0.40
N PRO A 52 10.90 -18.51 -0.39
CA PRO A 52 10.64 -18.58 -1.82
C PRO A 52 9.26 -19.18 -2.14
N GLY A 53 8.74 -18.88 -3.33
CA GLY A 53 7.55 -19.53 -3.88
C GLY A 53 6.23 -19.11 -3.23
N ALA A 54 5.26 -20.01 -3.24
CA ALA A 54 3.89 -19.74 -2.78
C ALA A 54 3.79 -19.30 -1.32
N ALA A 55 4.70 -19.78 -0.45
CA ALA A 55 4.72 -19.41 0.96
C ALA A 55 5.13 -17.93 1.14
N GLY A 56 6.10 -17.42 0.38
CA GLY A 56 6.47 -16.01 0.38
C GLY A 56 5.31 -15.13 -0.12
N MET A 57 4.59 -15.56 -1.16
CA MET A 57 3.39 -14.87 -1.63
C MET A 57 2.28 -14.84 -0.56
N ALA A 58 2.09 -15.93 0.17
CA ALA A 58 1.11 -15.97 1.27
C ALA A 58 1.47 -14.95 2.38
N VAL A 59 2.75 -14.84 2.75
CA VAL A 59 3.22 -13.82 3.71
C VAL A 59 2.96 -12.41 3.17
N GLN A 60 3.22 -12.17 1.89
CA GLN A 60 2.94 -10.88 1.25
C GLN A 60 1.45 -10.53 1.28
N LEU A 61 0.57 -11.48 0.99
CA LEU A 61 -0.89 -11.29 1.06
C LEU A 61 -1.37 -11.03 2.50
N MET A 62 -0.78 -11.71 3.49
CA MET A 62 -1.06 -11.41 4.91
C MET A 62 -0.68 -9.97 5.27
N THR A 63 0.41 -9.45 4.72
CA THR A 63 0.82 -8.06 4.94
C THR A 63 -0.23 -7.06 4.47
N LEU A 64 -0.87 -7.33 3.32
CA LEU A 64 -1.98 -6.49 2.81
C LEU A 64 -3.16 -6.43 3.78
N ALA A 65 -3.47 -7.53 4.48
CA ALA A 65 -4.54 -7.57 5.47
C ALA A 65 -4.13 -6.94 6.81
N ILE A 66 -2.88 -7.11 7.23
CA ILE A 66 -2.35 -6.55 8.50
C ILE A 66 -2.21 -5.03 8.43
N SER A 67 -1.83 -4.48 7.29
CA SER A 67 -1.57 -3.04 7.11
C SER A 67 -2.76 -2.16 7.52
N PRO A 68 -4.00 -2.35 7.03
CA PRO A 68 -5.14 -1.53 7.45
C PRO A 68 -5.48 -1.70 8.93
N ILE A 69 -5.25 -2.88 9.51
CA ILE A 69 -5.48 -3.13 10.93
C ILE A 69 -4.51 -2.30 11.78
N MET A 70 -3.22 -2.35 11.45
CA MET A 70 -2.20 -1.58 12.16
C MET A 70 -2.39 -0.07 11.96
N PHE A 71 -2.80 0.35 10.76
CA PHE A 71 -3.13 1.75 10.51
C PHE A 71 -4.31 2.22 11.36
N GLY A 72 -5.37 1.42 11.47
CA GLY A 72 -6.50 1.69 12.37
C GLY A 72 -6.07 1.78 13.84
N GLY A 73 -5.16 0.90 14.27
CA GLY A 73 -4.56 0.95 15.61
C GLY A 73 -3.69 2.19 15.83
N MET A 74 -2.96 2.63 14.81
CA MET A 74 -2.19 3.88 14.85
C MET A 74 -3.11 5.09 15.00
N LEU A 75 -4.23 5.16 14.28
CA LEU A 75 -5.22 6.22 14.41
C LEU A 75 -5.83 6.22 15.83
N TYR A 76 -6.11 5.04 16.39
CA TYR A 76 -6.59 4.92 17.77
C TYR A 76 -5.55 5.48 18.76
N ALA A 77 -4.28 5.09 18.63
CA ALA A 77 -3.22 5.57 19.52
C ALA A 77 -3.02 7.09 19.43
N VAL A 78 -3.16 7.67 18.23
CA VAL A 78 -3.11 9.12 17.99
C VAL A 78 -4.30 9.81 18.70
N GLY A 79 -5.49 9.22 18.63
CA GLY A 79 -6.68 9.73 19.35
C GLY A 79 -6.49 9.72 20.88
N GLU A 80 -5.87 8.67 21.44
CA GLU A 80 -5.53 8.61 22.87
C GLU A 80 -4.59 9.76 23.28
N ILE A 81 -3.56 10.02 22.45
CA ILE A 81 -2.62 11.13 22.70
C ILE A 81 -3.33 12.48 22.62
N ASP A 82 -4.26 12.68 21.69
CA ASP A 82 -5.00 13.92 21.54
C ASP A 82 -5.89 14.19 22.76
N GLU A 83 -6.47 13.14 23.34
CA GLU A 83 -7.24 13.19 24.56
C GLU A 83 -6.37 13.26 25.86
N GLY A 84 -5.05 13.37 25.70
CA GLY A 84 -4.11 13.48 26.83
C GLY A 84 -3.79 12.14 27.52
N ARG A 85 -4.19 11.02 26.93
CA ARG A 85 -3.85 9.67 27.42
C ARG A 85 -2.57 9.15 26.76
N PRO A 86 -1.85 8.19 27.36
CA PRO A 86 -0.60 7.67 26.80
C PRO A 86 -0.86 6.86 25.53
N GLY A 87 -0.24 7.22 24.43
CA GLY A 87 -0.19 6.42 23.21
C GLY A 87 0.80 5.26 23.36
N LEU A 88 0.28 4.02 23.34
CA LEU A 88 1.08 2.81 23.49
C LEU A 88 1.21 2.05 22.17
N ALA A 89 2.35 1.38 21.96
CA ALA A 89 2.53 0.49 20.80
C ALA A 89 1.51 -0.66 20.76
N SER A 90 1.00 -1.09 21.92
CA SER A 90 -0.06 -2.11 22.01
C SER A 90 -1.39 -1.67 21.39
N HIS A 91 -1.62 -0.35 21.24
CA HIS A 91 -2.81 0.19 20.58
C HIS A 91 -2.82 -0.11 19.07
N LEU A 92 -1.70 -0.46 18.45
CA LEU A 92 -1.65 -0.95 17.06
C LEU A 92 -2.53 -2.19 16.86
N LEU A 93 -2.74 -2.99 17.90
CA LEU A 93 -3.60 -4.17 17.88
C LEU A 93 -5.01 -3.93 18.44
N GLN A 94 -5.34 -2.68 18.79
CA GLN A 94 -6.65 -2.35 19.36
C GLN A 94 -7.83 -2.74 18.45
N PRO A 95 -7.77 -2.56 17.10
CA PRO A 95 -8.87 -2.97 16.23
C PRO A 95 -9.19 -4.47 16.31
N ILE A 96 -8.20 -5.31 16.62
CA ILE A 96 -8.40 -6.74 16.82
C ILE A 96 -9.15 -6.99 18.13
N ARG A 97 -8.77 -6.30 19.20
CA ARG A 97 -9.39 -6.43 20.52
C ARG A 97 -10.84 -5.93 20.52
N ASP A 98 -11.13 -4.88 19.77
CA ASP A 98 -12.46 -4.30 19.66
C ASP A 98 -13.37 -5.00 18.65
N HIS A 99 -12.91 -6.11 18.03
CA HIS A 99 -13.62 -6.84 16.97
C HIS A 99 -14.03 -5.97 15.77
N ARG A 100 -13.28 -4.89 15.49
CA ARG A 100 -13.54 -3.92 14.40
C ARG A 100 -12.79 -4.22 13.11
N VAL A 101 -12.10 -5.35 13.03
CA VAL A 101 -11.27 -5.74 11.88
C VAL A 101 -12.09 -5.80 10.59
N SER A 102 -13.34 -6.30 10.65
CA SER A 102 -14.21 -6.38 9.48
C SER A 102 -14.44 -5.01 8.81
N HIS A 103 -14.63 -3.96 9.59
CA HIS A 103 -14.83 -2.60 9.06
C HIS A 103 -13.56 -2.03 8.43
N LEU A 104 -12.38 -2.40 8.94
CA LEU A 104 -11.09 -1.97 8.39
C LEU A 104 -10.71 -2.74 7.13
N LEU A 105 -11.25 -3.94 6.93
CA LEU A 105 -11.02 -4.73 5.73
C LEU A 105 -11.93 -4.32 4.55
N VAL A 106 -12.99 -3.57 4.78
CA VAL A 106 -13.86 -3.08 3.70
C VAL A 106 -13.09 -2.22 2.67
N PRO A 107 -12.30 -1.21 3.06
CA PRO A 107 -11.47 -0.46 2.11
C PRO A 107 -10.49 -1.36 1.35
N LEU A 108 -9.90 -2.36 2.03
CA LEU A 108 -9.02 -3.33 1.39
C LEU A 108 -9.77 -4.15 0.33
N ALA A 109 -10.98 -4.63 0.63
CA ALA A 109 -11.80 -5.38 -0.32
C ALA A 109 -12.13 -4.53 -1.56
N ILE A 110 -12.46 -3.25 -1.37
CA ILE A 110 -12.70 -2.31 -2.47
C ILE A 110 -11.42 -2.12 -3.29
N GLN A 111 -10.27 -1.96 -2.65
CA GLN A 111 -8.98 -1.81 -3.33
C GLN A 111 -8.62 -3.05 -4.14
N VAL A 112 -8.78 -4.25 -3.57
CA VAL A 112 -8.56 -5.52 -4.28
C VAL A 112 -9.49 -5.63 -5.48
N LEU A 113 -10.77 -5.32 -5.33
CA LEU A 113 -11.72 -5.31 -6.43
C LEU A 113 -11.30 -4.33 -7.53
N ALA A 114 -10.89 -3.12 -7.17
CA ALA A 114 -10.42 -2.13 -8.13
C ALA A 114 -9.18 -2.63 -8.90
N VAL A 115 -8.21 -3.23 -8.22
CA VAL A 115 -7.01 -3.82 -8.86
C VAL A 115 -7.40 -4.95 -9.81
N LEU A 116 -8.34 -5.82 -9.42
CA LEU A 116 -8.82 -6.90 -10.29
C LEU A 116 -9.54 -6.35 -11.53
N LEU A 117 -10.37 -5.33 -11.37
CA LEU A 117 -11.06 -4.68 -12.49
C LEU A 117 -10.07 -3.98 -13.44
N LEU A 118 -9.08 -3.27 -12.90
CA LEU A 118 -8.04 -2.62 -13.69
C LEU A 118 -7.16 -3.65 -14.40
N GLY A 119 -6.83 -4.76 -13.74
CA GLY A 119 -6.09 -5.88 -14.35
C GLY A 119 -6.89 -6.55 -15.48
N ALA A 120 -8.18 -6.78 -15.28
CA ALA A 120 -9.08 -7.30 -16.31
C ALA A 120 -9.19 -6.35 -17.51
N LEU A 121 -9.31 -5.05 -17.25
CA LEU A 121 -9.32 -4.02 -18.29
C LEU A 121 -8.02 -4.02 -19.07
N LEU A 122 -6.87 -4.07 -18.38
CA LEU A 122 -5.57 -4.18 -19.04
C LEU A 122 -5.52 -5.42 -19.95
N PHE A 123 -5.93 -6.58 -19.42
CA PHE A 123 -5.95 -7.83 -20.19
C PHE A 123 -6.83 -7.71 -21.43
N MET A 124 -8.02 -7.10 -21.34
CA MET A 124 -8.89 -6.85 -22.49
C MET A 124 -8.24 -5.91 -23.51
N MET A 125 -7.48 -4.91 -23.08
CA MET A 125 -6.84 -3.94 -23.98
C MET A 125 -5.62 -4.50 -24.70
N ILE A 126 -4.77 -5.26 -24.02
CA ILE A 126 -3.53 -5.80 -24.61
C ILE A 126 -3.69 -7.19 -25.23
N GLY A 127 -4.76 -7.91 -24.86
CA GLY A 127 -5.04 -9.26 -25.30
C GLY A 127 -4.07 -10.30 -24.73
N ARG A 128 -4.26 -11.56 -25.12
CA ARG A 128 -3.44 -12.68 -24.63
C ARG A 128 -1.97 -12.55 -25.00
N GLU A 129 -1.70 -12.16 -26.25
CA GLU A 129 -0.31 -12.00 -26.75
C GLU A 129 0.45 -10.90 -26.02
N GLY A 130 -0.20 -9.73 -25.84
CA GLY A 130 0.39 -8.63 -25.09
C GLY A 130 0.62 -8.96 -23.64
N PHE A 131 -0.27 -9.76 -23.01
CA PHE A 131 -0.10 -10.21 -21.64
C PHE A 131 1.07 -11.19 -21.51
N THR A 132 1.24 -12.11 -22.48
CA THR A 132 2.38 -13.03 -22.49
C THR A 132 3.70 -12.26 -22.64
N ALA A 133 3.77 -11.32 -23.58
CA ALA A 133 4.95 -10.46 -23.74
C ALA A 133 5.26 -9.65 -22.47
N PHE A 134 4.23 -9.11 -21.80
CA PHE A 134 4.40 -8.41 -20.54
C PHE A 134 4.94 -9.32 -19.43
N SER A 135 4.39 -10.54 -19.30
CA SER A 135 4.85 -11.49 -18.27
C SER A 135 6.29 -11.95 -18.51
N GLU A 136 6.71 -12.14 -19.76
CA GLU A 136 8.10 -12.45 -20.12
C GLU A 136 9.06 -11.32 -19.71
N VAL A 137 8.68 -10.08 -19.98
CA VAL A 137 9.48 -8.91 -19.57
C VAL A 137 9.62 -8.87 -18.04
N MET A 138 8.53 -9.06 -17.31
CA MET A 138 8.57 -9.06 -15.85
C MET A 138 9.45 -10.18 -15.30
N THR A 139 9.36 -11.38 -15.83
CA THR A 139 10.21 -12.53 -15.43
C THR A 139 11.69 -12.25 -15.68
N LYS A 140 12.04 -11.73 -16.86
CA LYS A 140 13.42 -11.36 -17.19
C LYS A 140 13.95 -10.23 -16.31
N MET A 141 13.12 -9.22 -15.99
CA MET A 141 13.52 -8.15 -15.06
C MET A 141 13.77 -8.70 -13.65
N GLU A 142 12.98 -9.66 -13.21
CA GLU A 142 13.17 -10.31 -11.91
C GLU A 142 14.48 -11.14 -11.89
N GLU A 143 14.78 -11.90 -12.95
CA GLU A 143 16.04 -12.63 -13.08
C GLU A 143 17.25 -11.71 -13.05
N ILE A 144 17.21 -10.61 -13.80
CA ILE A 144 18.27 -9.60 -13.83
C ILE A 144 18.44 -8.96 -12.45
N SER A 145 17.34 -8.60 -11.80
CA SER A 145 17.39 -8.04 -10.45
C SER A 145 18.00 -9.00 -9.44
N ARG A 146 17.72 -10.31 -9.55
CA ARG A 146 18.30 -11.34 -8.68
C ARG A 146 19.77 -11.61 -8.97
N SER A 147 20.19 -11.54 -10.26
CA SER A 147 21.57 -11.78 -10.66
C SER A 147 22.51 -10.59 -10.38
N GLY A 148 21.96 -9.41 -10.06
CA GLY A 148 22.74 -8.18 -9.86
C GLY A 148 23.40 -7.66 -11.13
N GLN A 149 23.02 -8.18 -12.32
CA GLN A 149 23.55 -7.72 -13.59
C GLN A 149 22.98 -6.34 -13.95
N GLN A 150 23.83 -5.46 -14.44
CA GLN A 150 23.37 -4.20 -15.03
C GLN A 150 22.79 -4.44 -16.42
N ILE A 151 21.57 -3.99 -16.64
CA ILE A 151 20.92 -4.06 -17.96
C ILE A 151 21.61 -3.06 -18.88
N LYS A 152 22.13 -3.55 -20.02
CA LYS A 152 22.61 -2.65 -21.07
C LYS A 152 21.41 -1.96 -21.74
N PRO A 153 21.55 -0.69 -22.17
CA PRO A 153 20.45 0.05 -22.81
C PRO A 153 19.84 -0.68 -24.02
N ASP A 154 20.66 -1.36 -24.81
CA ASP A 154 20.23 -2.11 -25.99
C ASP A 154 19.37 -3.33 -25.60
N ASP A 155 19.75 -4.05 -24.53
CA ASP A 155 18.99 -5.19 -24.01
C ASP A 155 17.64 -4.74 -23.42
N ALA A 156 17.62 -3.60 -22.74
CA ALA A 156 16.40 -2.99 -22.23
C ALA A 156 15.44 -2.60 -23.38
N ALA A 157 15.97 -2.00 -24.45
CA ALA A 157 15.17 -1.65 -25.63
C ALA A 157 14.60 -2.90 -26.32
N ALA A 158 15.39 -3.97 -26.45
CA ALA A 158 14.94 -5.25 -27.03
C ALA A 158 13.83 -5.92 -26.18
N LEU A 159 13.93 -5.83 -24.85
CA LEU A 159 12.94 -6.38 -23.92
C LEU A 159 11.56 -5.75 -24.09
N VAL A 160 11.50 -4.44 -24.33
CA VAL A 160 10.23 -3.70 -24.42
C VAL A 160 9.72 -3.55 -25.86
N ALA A 161 10.51 -3.92 -26.86
CA ALA A 161 10.16 -3.74 -28.28
C ALA A 161 8.85 -4.45 -28.69
N ASN A 162 8.56 -5.59 -28.07
CA ASN A 162 7.36 -6.39 -28.35
C ASN A 162 6.15 -6.01 -27.49
N LEU A 163 6.29 -5.04 -26.55
CA LEU A 163 5.17 -4.62 -25.75
C LEU A 163 4.22 -3.70 -26.53
N PRO A 164 2.90 -3.83 -26.37
CA PRO A 164 1.91 -2.92 -26.95
C PRO A 164 1.91 -1.56 -26.24
N ALA A 165 3.02 -0.83 -26.36
CA ALA A 165 3.33 0.39 -25.59
C ALA A 165 2.21 1.43 -25.63
N LYS A 166 1.57 1.64 -26.79
CA LYS A 166 0.45 2.59 -26.93
C LYS A 166 -0.76 2.21 -26.07
N ARG A 167 -1.09 0.92 -26.01
CA ARG A 167 -2.23 0.40 -25.22
C ARG A 167 -1.93 0.45 -23.73
N ILE A 168 -0.69 0.13 -23.35
CA ILE A 168 -0.23 0.24 -21.94
C ILE A 168 -0.22 1.70 -21.50
N ALA A 169 0.27 2.63 -22.34
CA ALA A 169 0.25 4.05 -22.03
C ALA A 169 -1.17 4.59 -21.87
N LEU A 170 -2.11 4.18 -22.73
CA LEU A 170 -3.52 4.54 -22.59
C LEU A 170 -4.13 4.00 -21.29
N TRP A 171 -3.81 2.77 -20.92
CA TRP A 171 -4.25 2.20 -19.65
C TRP A 171 -3.68 2.96 -18.45
N MET A 172 -2.38 3.27 -18.45
CA MET A 172 -1.77 4.11 -17.40
C MET A 172 -2.45 5.48 -17.29
N LEU A 173 -2.78 6.11 -18.41
CA LEU A 173 -3.50 7.38 -18.41
C LEU A 173 -4.88 7.24 -17.76
N LEU A 174 -5.62 6.17 -18.05
CA LEU A 174 -6.91 5.88 -17.42
C LEU A 174 -6.79 5.68 -15.91
N VAL A 175 -5.75 4.96 -15.47
CA VAL A 175 -5.47 4.76 -14.02
C VAL A 175 -5.13 6.08 -13.32
N PHE A 176 -4.41 6.99 -14.01
CA PHE A 176 -4.05 8.29 -13.44
C PHE A 176 -5.21 9.28 -13.37
N LEU A 177 -6.24 9.09 -14.19
CA LEU A 177 -7.43 9.97 -14.26
C LEU A 177 -8.59 9.46 -13.39
N SER A 178 -8.49 8.26 -12.83
CA SER A 178 -9.51 7.65 -11.94
C SER A 178 -9.21 7.93 -10.47
#